data_24d0263577f4076b856fa610526aa7e6
#
_entry.id   24d0263577f4076b856fa610526aa7e6
#
_cell.length_a   1.000
_cell.length_b   1.000
_cell.length_c   1.000
_cell.angle_alpha   90.00
_cell.angle_beta   90.00
_cell.angle_gamma   90.00
#
_symmetry.space_group_name_H-M   'P 1'
#
loop_
_entity.id
_entity.type
_entity.pdbx_description
1 polymer ?
#
loop_
_entity_poly.entity_id
_entity_poly.type
_entity_poly.pdbx_seq_one_letter_code
_entity_poly.pdbx_strand_id
1 'polypeptide(L)' 'RNNATDIIIMKQQNQKELEKIIEEFGDLFGTGDNFKKLYNEAMKERYSFLYLDLQTNPAKAYVRFEKQIGEGDKLLF' A
#
# COMPACT_ATOMS: atom_id res chain seq x y z
N ARG A 1 11.65 -1.40 17.08
CA ARG A 1 11.28 -0.76 15.84
C ARG A 1 11.35 -1.75 14.68
N ASN A 2 10.34 -1.73 13.87
CA ASN A 2 10.22 -2.65 12.75
C ASN A 2 11.18 -2.28 11.63
N ASN A 3 11.96 -3.25 11.17
CA ASN A 3 12.89 -3.04 10.08
C ASN A 3 12.45 -3.74 8.81
N ALA A 4 11.16 -4.00 8.69
CA ALA A 4 10.65 -4.65 7.50
C ALA A 4 10.91 -3.81 6.26
N THR A 5 11.35 -4.45 5.20
CA THR A 5 11.61 -3.80 3.93
C THR A 5 10.51 -4.08 2.91
N ASP A 6 9.73 -5.12 3.15
CA ASP A 6 8.64 -5.52 2.28
C ASP A 6 7.42 -5.83 3.14
N ILE A 7 6.27 -5.30 2.73
CA ILE A 7 5.02 -5.46 3.47
C ILE A 7 3.96 -5.99 2.50
N ILE A 8 3.24 -7.00 2.93
CA ILE A 8 2.10 -7.51 2.17
C ILE A 8 0.84 -7.21 2.98
N ILE A 9 -0.08 -6.48 2.38
CA ILE A 9 -1.31 -6.09 3.03
C ILE A 9 -2.47 -6.79 2.35
N MET A 10 -3.14 -7.65 3.11
CA MET A 10 -4.32 -8.36 2.64
C MET A 10 -5.55 -7.48 2.82
N LYS A 11 -6.65 -7.87 2.17
CA LYS A 11 -7.89 -7.14 2.32
C LYS A 11 -8.33 -7.12 3.78
N GLN A 12 -8.61 -5.93 4.28
CA GLN A 12 -9.03 -5.75 5.67
C GLN A 12 -10.54 -5.79 5.76
N GLN A 13 -11.05 -6.54 6.72
CA GLN A 13 -12.48 -6.64 6.93
C GLN A 13 -12.99 -5.61 7.93
N ASN A 14 -12.07 -5.03 8.67
CA ASN A 14 -12.38 -4.11 9.76
C ASN A 14 -11.84 -2.73 9.41
N GLN A 15 -12.70 -1.74 9.45
CA GLN A 15 -12.30 -0.37 9.13
C GLN A 15 -11.19 0.13 10.03
N LYS A 16 -11.23 -0.25 11.31
CA LYS A 16 -10.20 0.18 12.25
C LYS A 16 -8.83 -0.37 11.90
N GLU A 17 -8.78 -1.61 11.43
CA GLU A 17 -7.50 -2.19 11.02
C GLU A 17 -6.93 -1.47 9.82
N LEU A 18 -7.80 -1.14 8.86
CA LEU A 18 -7.37 -0.39 7.70
C LEU A 18 -6.84 0.99 8.09
N GLU A 19 -7.52 1.65 9.02
CA GLU A 19 -7.09 2.96 9.47
C GLU A 19 -5.71 2.92 10.13
N LYS A 20 -5.43 1.85 10.87
CA LYS A 20 -4.11 1.69 11.47
C LYS A 20 -3.03 1.55 10.41
N ILE A 21 -3.32 0.82 9.36
CA ILE A 21 -2.37 0.63 8.27
C ILE A 21 -2.13 1.95 7.55
N ILE A 22 -3.19 2.69 7.30
CA ILE A 22 -3.06 4.02 6.67
C ILE A 22 -2.23 4.94 7.54
N GLU A 23 -2.44 4.89 8.84
CA GLU A 23 -1.70 5.71 9.78
C GLU A 23 -0.20 5.39 9.75
N GLU A 24 0.10 4.11 9.63
CA GLU A 24 1.49 3.67 9.68
C GLU A 24 2.22 3.93 8.37
N PHE A 25 1.58 3.70 7.24
CA PHE A 25 2.24 3.72 5.95
C PHE A 25 1.82 4.86 5.04
N GLY A 26 0.79 5.60 5.41
CA GLY A 26 0.24 6.63 4.52
C GLY A 26 1.24 7.69 4.12
N ASP A 27 2.08 8.12 5.07
CA ASP A 27 3.05 9.19 4.81
C ASP A 27 4.08 8.79 3.76
N LEU A 28 4.34 7.51 3.62
CA LEU A 28 5.30 7.03 2.62
C LEU A 28 4.77 7.23 1.21
N PHE A 29 3.47 7.42 1.07
CA PHE A 29 2.83 7.57 -0.23
C PHE A 29 2.12 8.92 -0.36
N GLY A 30 2.62 9.91 0.35
CA GLY A 30 2.12 11.26 0.27
C GLY A 30 1.11 11.56 1.34
N THR A 31 -0.09 11.05 1.20
CA THR A 31 -1.17 11.27 2.15
C THR A 31 -1.91 9.97 2.40
N GLY A 32 -2.72 9.96 3.46
CA GLY A 32 -3.57 8.81 3.72
C GLY A 32 -4.56 8.57 2.59
N ASP A 33 -5.02 9.64 1.95
CA ASP A 33 -5.94 9.52 0.81
C ASP A 33 -5.29 8.81 -0.37
N ASN A 34 -4.04 9.14 -0.66
CA ASN A 34 -3.30 8.47 -1.72
C ASN A 34 -3.13 6.99 -1.41
N PHE A 35 -2.77 6.69 -0.16
CA PHE A 35 -2.60 5.30 0.24
C PHE A 35 -3.91 4.53 0.10
N LYS A 36 -5.02 5.18 0.46
CA LYS A 36 -6.33 4.54 0.34
C LYS A 36 -6.66 4.22 -1.12
N LYS A 37 -6.28 5.09 -2.03
CA LYS A 37 -6.48 4.83 -3.45
C LYS A 37 -5.65 3.65 -3.92
N LEU A 38 -4.41 3.53 -3.45
CA LEU A 38 -3.56 2.39 -3.76
C LEU A 38 -4.17 1.11 -3.22
N TYR A 39 -4.64 1.14 -1.98
CA TYR A 39 -5.26 -0.01 -1.36
C TYR A 39 -6.50 -0.46 -2.15
N ASN A 40 -7.36 0.50 -2.50
CA ASN A 40 -8.58 0.17 -3.24
C ASN A 40 -8.26 -0.39 -4.61
N GLU A 41 -7.26 0.14 -5.27
CA GLU A 41 -6.86 -0.38 -6.58
C GLU A 41 -6.38 -1.82 -6.46
N ALA A 42 -5.58 -2.10 -5.44
CA ALA A 42 -5.06 -3.46 -5.25
C ALA A 42 -6.15 -4.44 -4.88
N MET A 43 -7.23 -3.98 -4.25
CA MET A 43 -8.29 -4.86 -3.77
C MET A 43 -9.43 -5.05 -4.77
N LYS A 44 -9.30 -4.50 -5.97
CA LYS A 44 -10.35 -4.64 -6.98
C LYS A 44 -10.59 -6.08 -7.38
N GLU A 45 -9.56 -6.89 -7.39
CA GLU A 45 -9.67 -8.28 -7.82
C GLU A 45 -9.68 -9.22 -6.64
N ARG A 46 -10.31 -10.37 -6.84
CA ARG A 46 -10.33 -11.40 -5.82
C ARG A 46 -8.93 -11.94 -5.57
N TYR A 47 -8.67 -12.34 -4.34
CA TYR A 47 -7.41 -13.00 -3.97
C TYR A 47 -6.20 -12.13 -4.30
N SER A 48 -6.40 -10.83 -4.19
CA SER A 48 -5.33 -9.87 -4.45
C SER A 48 -4.78 -9.35 -3.13
N PHE A 49 -3.65 -8.67 -3.21
CA PHE A 49 -3.06 -8.03 -2.04
C PHE A 49 -2.26 -6.84 -2.51
N LEU A 50 -1.97 -5.95 -1.56
CA LEU A 50 -1.14 -4.79 -1.82
C LEU A 50 0.27 -5.09 -1.30
N TYR A 51 1.26 -4.98 -2.18
CA TYR A 51 2.65 -5.22 -1.83
C TYR A 51 3.38 -3.89 -1.79
N LEU A 52 4.04 -3.62 -0.67
CA LEU A 52 4.80 -2.39 -0.49
C LEU A 52 6.29 -2.72 -0.46
N ASP A 53 7.04 -2.10 -1.34
CA ASP A 53 8.50 -2.20 -1.36
C ASP A 53 9.04 -0.95 -0.68
N LEU A 54 9.55 -1.13 0.53
CA LEU A 54 10.03 -0.01 1.34
C LEU A 54 11.55 0.16 1.25
N GLN A 55 12.20 -0.65 0.45
CA GLN A 55 13.66 -0.55 0.28
C GLN A 55 14.04 0.62 -0.61
N THR A 56 13.16 1.00 -1.52
CA THR A 56 13.45 2.08 -2.44
C THR A 56 13.02 3.42 -1.85
N ASN A 57 13.60 4.48 -2.36
CA ASN A 57 13.26 5.84 -1.96
C ASN A 57 12.96 6.63 -3.22
N PRO A 58 11.67 6.94 -3.49
CA PRO A 58 10.51 6.71 -2.64
C PRO A 58 10.06 5.25 -2.64
N ALA A 59 9.22 4.91 -1.66
CA ALA A 59 8.65 3.57 -1.56
C ALA A 59 7.74 3.30 -2.75
N LYS A 60 7.61 2.02 -3.11
CA LYS A 60 6.80 1.61 -4.25
C LYS A 60 5.67 0.71 -3.80
N ALA A 61 4.57 0.73 -4.54
CA ALA A 61 3.41 -0.09 -4.25
C ALA A 61 3.01 -0.89 -5.48
N TYR A 62 2.60 -2.15 -5.25
CA TYR A 62 2.27 -3.07 -6.34
C TYR A 62 0.97 -3.80 -6.03
N VAL A 63 0.25 -4.14 -7.10
CA VAL A 63 -0.84 -5.11 -7.00
C VAL A 63 -0.19 -6.49 -7.12
N ARG A 64 -0.30 -7.26 -6.05
CA ARG A 64 0.41 -8.53 -5.93
C ARG A 64 1.90 -8.26 -6.14
N PHE A 65 2.61 -9.13 -6.85
CA PHE A 65 4.01 -8.87 -7.19
C PHE A 65 4.17 -8.49 -8.65
N GLU A 66 3.07 -8.13 -9.30
CA GLU A 66 3.03 -8.05 -10.75
C GLU A 66 2.99 -6.66 -11.33
N LYS A 67 2.16 -5.79 -10.75
CA LYS A 67 1.89 -4.49 -11.37
C LYS A 67 2.17 -3.38 -10.40
N GLN A 68 3.10 -2.50 -10.74
CA GLN A 68 3.39 -1.33 -9.93
C GLN A 68 2.27 -0.31 -10.11
N ILE A 69 1.71 0.15 -9.00
CA ILE A 69 0.62 1.12 -9.01
C ILE A 69 0.94 2.40 -8.27
N GLY A 70 2.10 2.48 -7.63
CA GLY A 70 2.46 3.69 -6.93
C GLY A 70 3.96 3.81 -6.71
N GLU A 71 4.41 5.05 -6.58
CA GLU A 71 5.80 5.36 -6.27
C GLU A 71 5.80 6.66 -5.50
N GLY A 72 6.06 6.57 -4.17
CA GLY A 72 5.94 7.73 -3.32
C GLY A 72 4.53 8.29 -3.38
N ASP A 73 4.40 9.59 -3.62
CA ASP A 73 3.09 10.23 -3.70
C ASP A 73 2.48 10.17 -5.11
N LYS A 74 3.11 9.42 -6.01
CA LYS A 74 2.67 9.34 -7.39
C LYS A 74 1.85 8.08 -7.62
N LEU A 75 0.65 8.25 -8.14
CA LEU A 75 -0.21 7.14 -8.52
C LEU A 75 0.04 6.80 -9.99
N LEU A 76 0.20 5.49 -10.26
CA LEU A 76 0.53 5.00 -11.60
C LEU A 76 -0.64 4.28 -12.25
N PHE A 77 -1.85 4.70 -11.96
CA PHE A 77 -3.03 4.09 -12.57
C PHE A 77 -4.11 5.13 -12.82
#